data_d1783cbb5e5954afe6f9161331dfa5c3
#
_entry.id   d1783cbb5e5954afe6f9161331dfa5c3
#
_cell.length_a   1.000
_cell.length_b   1.000
_cell.length_c   1.000
_cell.angle_alpha   90.00
_cell.angle_beta   90.00
_cell.angle_gamma   90.00
#
_symmetry.space_group_name_H-M   'P 1'
#
loop_
_entity.id
_entity.type
_entity.pdbx_description
1 polymer ?
#
loop_
_entity_poly.entity_id
_entity_poly.type
_entity_poly.pdbx_seq_one_letter_code
_entity_poly.pdbx_strand_id
1 'polypeptide(L)'
;MKRRDSLCVVFAKQESDMLTIPNAVEEVIKKKPFLEGALVEGLINLSALARQLKPEIEKQVGKTVNDSAVIMALNRLVPRLELMSAMKFKKVVENIGDIIVRSNLADFAFTNSATLYEKQAALLDRFRNMKDVFCTFSHGIYETTLVVSSTIVPLVDEIFANEHKISQTQNLSSITVKLPVENAICPGVYYYIFKELAWDNINIAEVISTTNEFTVVISDDDIHRAFTILMEAKRSASL
;
A
#
# COMPACT_ATOMS: atom_id res chain seq x y z
N MET A 1 -19.67 -23.91 58.86
CA MET A 1 -18.86 -22.87 59.50
C MET A 1 -18.19 -22.07 58.39
N LYS A 2 -18.80 -20.98 58.03
CA LYS A 2 -18.36 -19.59 57.80
C LYS A 2 -16.96 -19.45 57.23
N ARG A 3 -16.85 -19.00 55.98
CA ARG A 3 -16.38 -17.61 55.67
C ARG A 3 -16.75 -17.24 54.24
N ARG A 4 -17.58 -16.26 54.12
CA ARG A 4 -17.82 -15.29 53.08
C ARG A 4 -16.63 -14.34 52.99
N ASP A 5 -16.61 -13.62 51.87
CA ASP A 5 -15.99 -12.31 51.63
C ASP A 5 -14.67 -12.43 50.88
N SER A 6 -14.40 -11.79 49.80
CA SER A 6 -14.93 -10.54 49.28
C SER A 6 -14.59 -10.48 47.79
N LEU A 7 -15.56 -10.32 46.93
CA LEU A 7 -15.37 -9.77 45.59
C LEU A 7 -15.00 -8.27 45.76
N CYS A 8 -13.73 -7.99 45.83
CA CYS A 8 -13.26 -6.61 45.68
C CYS A 8 -13.31 -6.28 44.21
N VAL A 9 -14.38 -5.64 43.79
CA VAL A 9 -14.52 -4.99 42.51
C VAL A 9 -13.50 -3.87 42.47
N VAL A 10 -12.37 -4.14 41.87
CA VAL A 10 -11.41 -3.07 41.46
C VAL A 10 -12.03 -2.42 40.24
N PHE A 11 -12.86 -1.41 40.45
CA PHE A 11 -13.10 -0.40 39.45
C PHE A 11 -11.76 0.27 39.19
N ALA A 12 -11.02 -0.20 38.19
CA ALA A 12 -9.97 0.55 37.60
C ALA A 12 -10.60 1.84 37.05
N LYS A 13 -10.38 2.91 37.77
CA LYS A 13 -10.61 4.27 37.35
C LYS A 13 -9.87 4.44 36.05
N GLN A 14 -10.59 4.35 34.91
CA GLN A 14 -10.11 4.89 33.66
C GLN A 14 -9.97 6.40 33.91
N GLU A 15 -8.80 6.82 34.34
CA GLU A 15 -8.36 8.19 34.11
C GLU A 15 -8.43 8.35 32.59
N SER A 16 -9.42 9.09 32.12
CA SER A 16 -9.44 9.60 30.76
C SER A 16 -8.20 10.47 30.64
N ASP A 17 -7.13 9.91 30.08
CA ASP A 17 -5.98 10.67 29.64
C ASP A 17 -6.52 11.75 28.71
N MET A 18 -6.69 12.95 29.25
CA MET A 18 -7.14 14.10 28.47
C MET A 18 -6.06 14.35 27.43
N LEU A 19 -6.41 14.05 26.17
CA LEU A 19 -5.49 14.18 25.04
C LEU A 19 -4.93 15.61 25.02
N THR A 20 -3.62 15.75 25.04
CA THR A 20 -3.00 17.08 24.95
C THR A 20 -3.19 17.64 23.54
N ILE A 21 -3.21 18.99 23.42
CA ILE A 21 -3.36 19.63 22.10
C ILE A 21 -2.33 19.11 21.08
N PRO A 22 -1.02 18.98 21.41
CA PRO A 22 -0.05 18.39 20.49
C PRO A 22 -0.39 16.98 20.05
N ASN A 23 -0.84 16.12 20.96
CA ASN A 23 -1.20 14.74 20.64
C ASN A 23 -2.45 14.70 19.76
N ALA A 24 -3.45 15.53 20.06
CA ALA A 24 -4.66 15.63 19.23
C ALA A 24 -4.33 16.13 17.81
N VAL A 25 -3.47 17.12 17.66
CA VAL A 25 -2.98 17.60 16.35
C VAL A 25 -2.27 16.49 15.60
N GLU A 26 -1.36 15.76 16.26
CA GLU A 26 -0.64 14.63 15.64
C GLU A 26 -1.61 13.54 15.16
N GLU A 27 -2.60 13.17 15.97
CA GLU A 27 -3.60 12.17 15.60
C GLU A 27 -4.50 12.61 14.43
N VAL A 28 -4.88 13.88 14.40
CA VAL A 28 -5.70 14.43 13.31
C VAL A 28 -4.89 14.44 12.00
N ILE A 29 -3.61 14.83 12.04
CA ILE A 29 -2.73 14.82 10.86
C ILE A 29 -2.49 13.39 10.38
N LYS A 30 -2.23 12.41 11.25
CA LYS A 30 -2.06 10.99 10.89
C LYS A 30 -3.26 10.41 10.12
N LYS A 31 -4.46 10.92 10.36
CA LYS A 31 -5.67 10.52 9.62
C LYS A 31 -5.80 11.20 8.25
N LYS A 32 -4.90 12.12 7.93
CA LYS A 32 -4.90 12.91 6.70
C LYS A 32 -3.55 12.79 5.97
N PRO A 33 -3.24 11.59 5.42
CA PRO A 33 -1.91 11.28 4.90
C PRO A 33 -1.44 12.22 3.78
N PHE A 34 -2.37 12.81 3.02
CA PHE A 34 -2.02 13.78 1.97
C PHE A 34 -1.51 15.13 2.52
N LEU A 35 -1.79 15.45 3.79
CA LEU A 35 -1.28 16.69 4.41
C LEU A 35 0.18 16.56 4.86
N GLU A 36 0.66 15.35 5.14
CA GLU A 36 1.99 15.12 5.70
C GLU A 36 3.09 15.65 4.75
N GLY A 37 3.04 15.24 3.48
CA GLY A 37 4.01 15.70 2.48
C GLY A 37 3.99 17.21 2.30
N ALA A 38 2.81 17.79 2.12
CA ALA A 38 2.67 19.23 1.91
C ALA A 38 3.05 20.07 3.14
N LEU A 39 2.90 19.51 4.34
CA LEU A 39 3.39 20.13 5.59
C LEU A 39 4.91 20.14 5.65
N VAL A 40 5.54 19.02 5.33
CA VAL A 40 7.00 18.86 5.29
C VAL A 40 7.63 19.80 4.26
N GLU A 41 7.04 19.91 3.08
CA GLU A 41 7.51 20.82 2.02
C GLU A 41 7.19 22.29 2.29
N GLY A 42 6.50 22.62 3.39
CA GLY A 42 6.16 24.00 3.74
C GLY A 42 5.11 24.65 2.82
N LEU A 43 4.36 23.88 2.06
CA LEU A 43 3.38 24.36 1.08
C LEU A 43 2.05 24.80 1.72
N ILE A 44 1.85 24.50 3.00
CA ILE A 44 0.59 24.75 3.70
C ILE A 44 0.70 25.96 4.62
N ASN A 45 -0.27 26.87 4.50
CA ASN A 45 -0.44 27.94 5.48
C ASN A 45 -0.95 27.35 6.81
N LEU A 46 -0.06 27.26 7.80
CA LEU A 46 -0.38 26.66 9.10
C LEU A 46 -1.50 27.36 9.84
N SER A 47 -1.68 28.68 9.66
CA SER A 47 -2.78 29.43 10.29
C SER A 47 -4.13 29.07 9.69
N ALA A 48 -4.18 28.86 8.39
CA ALA A 48 -5.41 28.40 7.71
C ALA A 48 -5.74 26.96 8.10
N LEU A 49 -4.72 26.08 8.12
CA LEU A 49 -4.87 24.70 8.54
C LEU A 49 -5.33 24.59 10.00
N ALA A 50 -4.74 25.38 10.91
CA ALA A 50 -5.12 25.36 12.31
C ALA A 50 -6.61 25.69 12.51
N ARG A 51 -7.13 26.73 11.83
CA ARG A 51 -8.56 27.04 11.85
C ARG A 51 -9.44 25.93 11.35
N GLN A 52 -9.01 25.25 10.31
CA GLN A 52 -9.75 24.12 9.72
C GLN A 52 -9.77 22.89 10.65
N LEU A 53 -8.66 22.59 11.32
CA LEU A 53 -8.54 21.44 12.21
C LEU A 53 -9.11 21.67 13.61
N LYS A 54 -9.22 22.92 14.04
CA LYS A 54 -9.65 23.31 15.39
C LYS A 54 -10.92 22.59 15.87
N PRO A 55 -12.04 22.52 15.10
CA PRO A 55 -13.26 21.86 15.59
C PRO A 55 -13.04 20.37 15.90
N GLU A 56 -12.22 19.67 15.11
CA GLU A 56 -11.89 18.27 15.31
C GLU A 56 -11.00 18.07 16.54
N ILE A 57 -10.03 18.97 16.75
CA ILE A 57 -9.13 18.98 17.89
C ILE A 57 -9.89 19.28 19.20
N GLU A 58 -10.78 20.28 19.19
CA GLU A 58 -11.61 20.63 20.35
C GLU A 58 -12.51 19.46 20.77
N LYS A 59 -13.05 18.72 19.81
CA LYS A 59 -13.85 17.51 20.06
C LYS A 59 -13.01 16.42 20.74
N GLN A 60 -11.74 16.25 20.35
CA GLN A 60 -10.87 15.22 20.93
C GLN A 60 -10.34 15.61 22.31
N VAL A 61 -10.04 16.90 22.50
CA VAL A 61 -9.49 17.43 23.77
C VAL A 61 -10.59 17.73 24.79
N GLY A 62 -11.86 17.85 24.36
CA GLY A 62 -13.01 18.12 25.23
C GLY A 62 -13.09 19.54 25.75
N LYS A 63 -12.33 20.50 25.17
CA LYS A 63 -12.33 21.92 25.57
C LYS A 63 -12.01 22.83 24.39
N THR A 64 -12.36 24.11 24.52
CA THR A 64 -11.99 25.15 23.55
C THR A 64 -10.49 25.34 23.47
N VAL A 65 -9.97 25.53 22.26
CA VAL A 65 -8.54 25.66 21.96
C VAL A 65 -8.27 26.95 21.20
N ASN A 66 -7.20 27.66 21.53
CA ASN A 66 -6.78 28.83 20.78
C ASN A 66 -6.07 28.44 19.49
N ASP A 67 -6.30 29.18 18.41
CA ASP A 67 -5.66 28.95 17.11
C ASP A 67 -4.12 28.95 17.23
N SER A 68 -3.56 29.85 18.04
CA SER A 68 -2.12 29.92 18.31
C SER A 68 -1.55 28.63 18.90
N ALA A 69 -2.31 27.96 19.79
CA ALA A 69 -1.88 26.69 20.38
C ALA A 69 -1.81 25.56 19.33
N VAL A 70 -2.78 25.53 18.40
CA VAL A 70 -2.78 24.58 17.28
C VAL A 70 -1.64 24.88 16.31
N ILE A 71 -1.42 26.16 15.96
CA ILE A 71 -0.30 26.58 15.10
C ILE A 71 1.04 26.17 15.72
N MET A 72 1.24 26.40 17.02
CA MET A 72 2.47 25.98 17.72
C MET A 72 2.65 24.48 17.72
N ALA A 73 1.57 23.72 17.89
CA ALA A 73 1.62 22.26 17.82
C ALA A 73 1.99 21.76 16.42
N LEU A 74 1.42 22.36 15.37
CA LEU A 74 1.77 22.07 13.98
C LEU A 74 3.24 22.40 13.68
N ASN A 75 3.74 23.59 14.11
CA ASN A 75 5.13 23.97 13.94
C ASN A 75 6.13 22.99 14.62
N ARG A 76 5.73 22.37 15.74
CA ARG A 76 6.56 21.35 16.42
C ARG A 76 6.44 19.99 15.77
N LEU A 77 5.31 19.70 15.12
CA LEU A 77 5.05 18.43 14.46
C LEU A 77 5.84 18.31 13.15
N VAL A 78 5.89 19.38 12.34
CA VAL A 78 6.53 19.39 11.02
C VAL A 78 7.97 18.82 11.03
N PRO A 79 8.92 19.29 11.88
CA PRO A 79 10.26 18.71 11.91
C PRO A 79 10.31 17.24 12.30
N ARG A 80 9.33 16.78 13.12
CA ARG A 80 9.23 15.36 13.49
C ARG A 80 8.73 14.52 12.32
N LEU A 81 7.80 15.04 11.53
CA LEU A 81 7.33 14.38 10.30
C LEU A 81 8.46 14.28 9.28
N GLU A 82 9.22 15.34 9.07
CA GLU A 82 10.43 15.32 8.23
C GLU A 82 11.40 14.20 8.64
N LEU A 83 11.73 14.14 9.92
CA LEU A 83 12.66 13.16 10.45
C LEU A 83 12.13 11.73 10.33
N MET A 84 10.85 11.51 10.61
CA MET A 84 10.22 10.20 10.53
C MET A 84 10.05 9.74 9.07
N SER A 85 9.66 10.64 8.18
CA SER A 85 9.50 10.40 6.75
C SER A 85 10.87 10.11 6.11
N ALA A 86 11.87 10.97 6.33
CA ALA A 86 13.20 10.83 5.76
C ALA A 86 13.94 9.56 6.25
N MET A 87 13.89 9.24 7.55
CA MET A 87 14.71 8.14 8.10
C MET A 87 14.17 6.74 7.79
N LYS A 88 12.85 6.54 7.83
CA LYS A 88 12.25 5.22 7.58
C LYS A 88 12.23 4.88 6.10
N PHE A 89 11.88 5.87 5.30
CA PHE A 89 11.72 5.74 3.86
C PHE A 89 13.06 5.63 3.15
N LYS A 90 13.96 6.57 3.44
CA LYS A 90 15.27 6.67 2.81
C LYS A 90 15.99 5.32 2.84
N LYS A 91 16.06 4.66 4.00
CA LYS A 91 16.73 3.36 4.13
C LYS A 91 16.13 2.25 3.26
N VAL A 92 14.81 2.19 3.09
CA VAL A 92 14.20 1.13 2.27
C VAL A 92 14.36 1.43 0.79
N VAL A 93 14.17 2.68 0.38
CA VAL A 93 14.28 3.08 -1.03
C VAL A 93 15.74 3.04 -1.51
N GLU A 94 16.70 3.41 -0.66
CA GLU A 94 18.16 3.27 -0.93
C GLU A 94 18.55 1.80 -1.16
N ASN A 95 17.90 0.86 -0.47
CA ASN A 95 18.19 -0.56 -0.56
C ASN A 95 17.25 -1.33 -1.51
N ILE A 96 16.44 -0.63 -2.30
CA ILE A 96 15.71 -1.24 -3.41
C ILE A 96 16.72 -1.91 -4.35
N GLY A 97 16.53 -3.21 -4.56
CA GLY A 97 17.38 -4.01 -5.43
C GLY A 97 17.09 -3.76 -6.92
N ASP A 98 17.11 -4.82 -7.69
CA ASP A 98 16.86 -4.76 -9.12
C ASP A 98 15.40 -4.41 -9.42
N ILE A 99 15.21 -3.65 -10.49
CA ILE A 99 13.90 -3.38 -11.08
C ILE A 99 13.85 -4.14 -12.41
N ILE A 100 12.95 -5.10 -12.51
CA ILE A 100 12.82 -5.99 -13.67
C ILE A 100 11.52 -5.66 -14.37
N VAL A 101 11.59 -5.46 -15.69
CA VAL A 101 10.43 -5.29 -16.55
C VAL A 101 10.17 -6.57 -17.33
N ARG A 102 8.92 -7.00 -17.39
CA ARG A 102 8.46 -8.10 -18.22
C ARG A 102 7.26 -7.65 -19.03
N SER A 103 7.33 -7.80 -20.34
CA SER A 103 6.26 -7.50 -21.28
C SER A 103 5.49 -8.75 -21.71
N ASN A 104 4.48 -8.54 -22.56
CA ASN A 104 3.65 -9.60 -23.12
C ASN A 104 2.92 -10.42 -22.05
N LEU A 105 2.18 -9.75 -21.18
CA LEU A 105 1.36 -10.37 -20.18
C LEU A 105 -0.13 -10.23 -20.51
N ALA A 106 -0.91 -11.17 -20.00
CA ALA A 106 -2.37 -11.13 -20.00
C ALA A 106 -2.88 -11.45 -18.60
N ASP A 107 -3.97 -10.81 -18.22
CA ASP A 107 -4.67 -11.01 -16.96
C ASP A 107 -6.06 -11.59 -17.21
N PHE A 108 -6.46 -12.52 -16.36
CA PHE A 108 -7.77 -13.17 -16.37
C PHE A 108 -8.35 -13.15 -14.96
N ALA A 109 -9.63 -12.84 -14.84
CA ALA A 109 -10.38 -13.03 -13.61
C ALA A 109 -11.48 -14.07 -13.82
N PHE A 110 -11.58 -15.02 -12.90
CA PHE A 110 -12.58 -16.09 -12.90
C PHE A 110 -13.36 -16.08 -11.60
N THR A 111 -14.66 -16.38 -11.67
CA THR A 111 -15.44 -16.69 -10.47
C THR A 111 -14.93 -17.99 -9.84
N ASN A 112 -14.78 -18.01 -8.52
CA ASN A 112 -14.37 -19.23 -7.82
C ASN A 112 -15.39 -20.35 -8.01
N SER A 113 -14.89 -21.52 -8.43
CA SER A 113 -15.67 -22.75 -8.66
C SER A 113 -15.01 -23.95 -8.00
N ALA A 114 -15.73 -25.05 -7.87
CA ALA A 114 -15.18 -26.29 -7.34
C ALA A 114 -14.11 -26.91 -8.24
N THR A 115 -14.15 -26.62 -9.54
CA THR A 115 -13.24 -27.17 -10.56
C THR A 115 -12.01 -26.31 -10.83
N LEU A 116 -11.98 -25.06 -10.32
CA LEU A 116 -10.95 -24.10 -10.63
C LEU A 116 -9.54 -24.56 -10.20
N TYR A 117 -9.43 -25.22 -9.05
CA TYR A 117 -8.15 -25.76 -8.57
C TYR A 117 -7.61 -26.89 -9.48
N GLU A 118 -8.50 -27.75 -10.01
CA GLU A 118 -8.11 -28.80 -10.95
C GLU A 118 -7.59 -28.17 -12.25
N LYS A 119 -8.25 -27.09 -12.72
CA LYS A 119 -7.81 -26.35 -13.90
C LYS A 119 -6.45 -25.70 -13.71
N GLN A 120 -6.21 -25.13 -12.55
CA GLN A 120 -4.89 -24.57 -12.22
C GLN A 120 -3.80 -25.64 -12.21
N ALA A 121 -4.07 -26.79 -11.59
CA ALA A 121 -3.11 -27.91 -11.56
C ALA A 121 -2.81 -28.40 -13.00
N ALA A 122 -3.84 -28.52 -13.84
CA ALA A 122 -3.70 -28.90 -15.23
C ALA A 122 -2.86 -27.88 -16.03
N LEU A 123 -3.08 -26.58 -15.80
CA LEU A 123 -2.30 -25.53 -16.44
C LEU A 123 -0.82 -25.61 -16.03
N LEU A 124 -0.55 -25.73 -14.73
CA LEU A 124 0.82 -25.83 -14.22
C LEU A 124 1.57 -27.04 -14.78
N ASP A 125 0.90 -28.18 -14.93
CA ASP A 125 1.51 -29.38 -15.49
C ASP A 125 1.86 -29.22 -16.98
N ARG A 126 1.03 -28.52 -17.73
CA ARG A 126 1.23 -28.31 -19.17
C ARG A 126 2.43 -27.42 -19.50
N PHE A 127 2.71 -26.42 -18.70
CA PHE A 127 3.84 -25.53 -18.98
C PHE A 127 5.06 -25.72 -18.09
N ARG A 128 5.09 -26.68 -17.16
CA ARG A 128 6.23 -26.93 -16.25
C ARG A 128 7.59 -27.11 -16.95
N ASN A 129 7.58 -27.56 -18.21
CA ASN A 129 8.78 -27.74 -19.02
C ASN A 129 9.05 -26.54 -19.96
N MET A 130 8.18 -25.54 -19.99
CA MET A 130 8.37 -24.34 -20.78
C MET A 130 9.24 -23.37 -20.00
N LYS A 131 10.27 -22.83 -20.64
CA LYS A 131 11.14 -21.81 -20.02
C LYS A 131 10.51 -20.42 -20.20
N ASP A 132 10.83 -19.54 -19.26
CA ASP A 132 10.50 -18.11 -19.33
C ASP A 132 9.00 -17.77 -19.34
N VAL A 133 8.14 -18.70 -18.91
CA VAL A 133 6.71 -18.44 -18.72
C VAL A 133 6.47 -17.82 -17.36
N PHE A 134 5.83 -16.65 -17.37
CA PHE A 134 5.30 -16.04 -16.16
C PHE A 134 3.90 -16.59 -15.91
N CYS A 135 3.62 -17.00 -14.68
CA CYS A 135 2.30 -17.44 -14.27
C CYS A 135 2.15 -17.22 -12.78
N THR A 136 1.12 -16.52 -12.39
CA THR A 136 0.76 -16.32 -10.99
C THR A 136 -0.74 -16.41 -10.82
N PHE A 137 -1.16 -17.00 -9.69
CA PHE A 137 -2.54 -17.06 -9.28
C PHE A 137 -2.73 -16.30 -7.97
N SER A 138 -3.78 -15.51 -7.90
CA SER A 138 -4.24 -14.85 -6.69
C SER A 138 -5.67 -15.28 -6.39
N HIS A 139 -5.84 -16.06 -5.32
CA HIS A 139 -7.16 -16.52 -4.89
C HIS A 139 -7.77 -15.53 -3.89
N GLY A 140 -8.86 -14.89 -4.30
CA GLY A 140 -9.74 -14.12 -3.42
C GLY A 140 -10.88 -14.99 -2.84
N ILE A 141 -11.76 -14.35 -2.07
CA ILE A 141 -12.94 -15.03 -1.50
C ILE A 141 -13.96 -15.36 -2.60
N TYR A 142 -14.14 -14.49 -3.57
CA TYR A 142 -15.18 -14.61 -4.61
C TYR A 142 -14.62 -14.92 -5.99
N GLU A 143 -13.40 -14.50 -6.27
CA GLU A 143 -12.77 -14.60 -7.58
C GLU A 143 -11.30 -14.97 -7.46
N THR A 144 -10.77 -15.46 -8.57
CA THR A 144 -9.36 -15.81 -8.75
C THR A 144 -8.82 -15.07 -9.95
N THR A 145 -7.71 -14.37 -9.73
CA THR A 145 -6.97 -13.72 -10.81
C THR A 145 -5.82 -14.61 -11.27
N LEU A 146 -5.56 -14.61 -12.57
CA LEU A 146 -4.49 -15.33 -13.23
C LEU A 146 -3.74 -14.39 -14.17
N VAL A 147 -2.49 -14.06 -13.84
CA VAL A 147 -1.61 -13.30 -14.73
C VAL A 147 -0.61 -14.25 -15.38
N VAL A 148 -0.54 -14.23 -16.70
CA VAL A 148 0.31 -15.14 -17.48
C VAL A 148 1.05 -14.44 -18.62
N SER A 149 2.14 -15.05 -19.09
CA SER A 149 2.72 -14.68 -20.39
C SER A 149 1.71 -14.87 -21.50
N SER A 150 1.59 -13.92 -22.42
CA SER A 150 0.63 -13.97 -23.52
C SER A 150 0.82 -15.20 -24.43
N THR A 151 2.00 -15.79 -24.41
CA THR A 151 2.31 -17.03 -25.16
C THR A 151 1.48 -18.23 -24.75
N ILE A 152 0.97 -18.26 -23.51
CA ILE A 152 0.15 -19.36 -23.00
C ILE A 152 -1.34 -19.02 -22.89
N VAL A 153 -1.77 -17.87 -23.38
CA VAL A 153 -3.19 -17.48 -23.44
C VAL A 153 -4.05 -18.53 -24.11
N PRO A 154 -3.67 -19.11 -25.29
CA PRO A 154 -4.48 -20.15 -25.90
C PRO A 154 -4.65 -21.40 -25.02
N LEU A 155 -3.64 -21.73 -24.22
CA LEU A 155 -3.70 -22.84 -23.28
C LEU A 155 -4.63 -22.54 -22.10
N VAL A 156 -4.62 -21.31 -21.62
CA VAL A 156 -5.58 -20.85 -20.59
C VAL A 156 -7.00 -20.93 -21.11
N ASP A 157 -7.27 -20.42 -22.31
CA ASP A 157 -8.60 -20.46 -22.94
C ASP A 157 -9.09 -21.89 -23.15
N GLU A 158 -8.21 -22.85 -23.52
CA GLU A 158 -8.53 -24.28 -23.66
C GLU A 158 -8.90 -24.90 -22.30
N ILE A 159 -8.05 -24.75 -21.29
CA ILE A 159 -8.20 -25.42 -19.99
C ILE A 159 -9.36 -24.83 -19.18
N PHE A 160 -9.54 -23.52 -19.23
CA PHE A 160 -10.57 -22.79 -18.46
C PHE A 160 -11.86 -22.53 -19.28
N ALA A 161 -12.04 -23.19 -20.42
CA ALA A 161 -13.18 -22.95 -21.32
C ALA A 161 -14.56 -23.07 -20.66
N ASN A 162 -14.68 -23.90 -19.62
CA ASN A 162 -15.92 -24.12 -18.87
C ASN A 162 -16.02 -23.32 -17.58
N GLU A 163 -15.01 -22.51 -17.25
CA GLU A 163 -15.04 -21.63 -16.07
C GLU A 163 -15.70 -20.28 -16.43
N HIS A 164 -16.35 -19.69 -15.43
CA HIS A 164 -16.96 -18.38 -15.63
C HIS A 164 -15.89 -17.30 -15.59
N LYS A 165 -15.50 -16.83 -16.79
CA LYS A 165 -14.53 -15.74 -16.97
C LYS A 165 -15.24 -14.38 -16.73
N ILE A 166 -14.79 -13.62 -15.74
CA ILE A 166 -15.28 -12.28 -15.41
C ILE A 166 -14.67 -11.26 -16.37
N SER A 167 -13.35 -11.32 -16.55
CA SER A 167 -12.59 -10.40 -17.38
C SER A 167 -11.36 -11.06 -18.00
N GLN A 168 -10.88 -10.46 -19.07
CA GLN A 168 -9.60 -10.76 -19.69
C GLN A 168 -9.01 -9.47 -20.23
N THR A 169 -7.80 -9.15 -19.82
CA THR A 169 -7.04 -7.99 -20.30
C THR A 169 -5.74 -8.45 -20.91
N GLN A 170 -5.40 -7.92 -22.07
CA GLN A 170 -4.14 -8.20 -22.80
C GLN A 170 -3.32 -6.93 -22.91
N ASN A 171 -2.14 -7.02 -23.53
CA ASN A 171 -1.20 -5.90 -23.67
C ASN A 171 -0.81 -5.30 -22.31
N LEU A 172 -0.43 -6.19 -21.41
CA LEU A 172 0.05 -5.83 -20.07
C LEU A 172 1.53 -6.11 -19.96
N SER A 173 2.16 -5.30 -19.15
CA SER A 173 3.55 -5.47 -18.70
C SER A 173 3.62 -5.41 -17.17
N SER A 174 4.66 -6.00 -16.61
CA SER A 174 4.91 -5.91 -15.17
C SER A 174 6.23 -5.21 -14.87
N ILE A 175 6.26 -4.52 -13.75
CA ILE A 175 7.48 -4.03 -13.12
C ILE A 175 7.60 -4.72 -11.77
N THR A 176 8.65 -5.51 -11.62
CA THR A 176 8.99 -6.17 -10.34
C THR A 176 10.13 -5.42 -9.68
N VAL A 177 9.92 -5.00 -8.46
CA VAL A 177 10.89 -4.32 -7.61
C VAL A 177 11.34 -5.30 -6.53
N LYS A 178 12.64 -5.57 -6.45
CA LYS A 178 13.22 -6.34 -5.35
C LYS A 178 13.31 -5.47 -4.11
N LEU A 179 12.59 -5.83 -3.07
CA LEU A 179 12.55 -5.11 -1.81
C LEU A 179 13.57 -5.68 -0.81
N PRO A 180 14.16 -4.84 0.04
CA PRO A 180 15.04 -5.31 1.11
C PRO A 180 14.22 -6.05 2.18
N VAL A 181 14.89 -6.88 2.98
CA VAL A 181 14.25 -7.70 4.04
C VAL A 181 13.53 -6.81 5.07
N GLU A 182 14.05 -5.62 5.30
CA GLU A 182 13.49 -4.61 6.20
C GLU A 182 12.12 -4.10 5.77
N ASN A 183 11.73 -4.35 4.51
CA ASN A 183 10.38 -4.02 4.01
C ASN A 183 9.27 -4.62 4.88
N ALA A 184 9.46 -5.82 5.42
CA ALA A 184 8.47 -6.50 6.26
C ALA A 184 8.12 -5.73 7.56
N ILE A 185 9.01 -4.87 8.03
CA ILE A 185 8.87 -4.11 9.28
C ILE A 185 8.82 -2.58 9.05
N CYS A 186 8.87 -2.13 7.79
CA CYS A 186 8.84 -0.72 7.44
C CYS A 186 7.49 -0.34 6.78
N PRO A 187 6.56 0.27 7.54
CA PRO A 187 5.29 0.71 6.96
C PRO A 187 5.50 1.80 5.91
N GLY A 188 4.69 1.77 4.85
CA GLY A 188 4.60 2.87 3.89
C GLY A 188 5.37 2.67 2.59
N VAL A 189 6.14 1.58 2.43
CA VAL A 189 6.88 1.30 1.18
C VAL A 189 5.95 1.20 -0.03
N TYR A 190 4.88 0.43 0.11
CA TYR A 190 3.88 0.30 -0.96
C TYR A 190 3.14 1.61 -1.24
N TYR A 191 2.81 2.37 -0.17
CA TYR A 191 2.19 3.69 -0.33
C TYR A 191 3.04 4.62 -1.20
N TYR A 192 4.35 4.63 -1.01
CA TYR A 192 5.26 5.44 -1.81
C TYR A 192 5.21 5.06 -3.28
N ILE A 193 5.36 3.77 -3.59
CA ILE A 193 5.31 3.27 -4.97
C ILE A 193 3.96 3.63 -5.62
N PHE A 194 2.86 3.35 -4.92
CA PHE A 194 1.53 3.68 -5.44
C PHE A 194 1.30 5.18 -5.61
N LYS A 195 1.80 6.00 -4.69
CA LYS A 195 1.72 7.45 -4.77
C LYS A 195 2.38 7.96 -6.05
N GLU A 196 3.62 7.54 -6.31
CA GLU A 196 4.38 7.98 -7.49
C GLU A 196 3.65 7.59 -8.79
N LEU A 197 3.16 6.36 -8.89
CA LEU A 197 2.40 5.90 -10.05
C LEU A 197 1.06 6.64 -10.22
N ALA A 198 0.35 6.87 -9.10
CA ALA A 198 -0.95 7.54 -9.12
C ALA A 198 -0.85 9.02 -9.54
N TRP A 199 0.17 9.75 -9.08
CA TRP A 199 0.40 11.14 -9.49
C TRP A 199 0.66 11.30 -10.98
N ASP A 200 1.22 10.26 -11.61
CA ASP A 200 1.44 10.22 -13.05
C ASP A 200 0.28 9.59 -13.83
N ASN A 201 -0.85 9.40 -13.14
CA ASN A 201 -2.08 8.85 -13.70
C ASN A 201 -1.89 7.47 -14.37
N ILE A 202 -1.05 6.62 -13.75
CA ILE A 202 -0.83 5.24 -14.19
C ILE A 202 -1.81 4.34 -13.45
N ASN A 203 -2.65 3.63 -14.22
CA ASN A 203 -3.57 2.65 -13.67
C ASN A 203 -2.88 1.31 -13.45
N ILE A 204 -3.18 0.67 -12.33
CA ILE A 204 -2.62 -0.64 -11.98
C ILE A 204 -3.71 -1.69 -12.20
N ALA A 205 -3.42 -2.68 -13.03
CA ALA A 205 -4.30 -3.81 -13.29
C ALA A 205 -4.23 -4.83 -12.15
N GLU A 206 -3.02 -5.23 -11.74
CA GLU A 206 -2.78 -6.20 -10.68
C GLU A 206 -1.58 -5.84 -9.82
N VAL A 207 -1.61 -6.30 -8.56
CA VAL A 207 -0.51 -6.19 -7.60
C VAL A 207 -0.16 -7.57 -7.07
N ILE A 208 1.08 -7.96 -7.25
CA ILE A 208 1.59 -9.25 -6.78
C ILE A 208 2.74 -8.97 -5.81
N SER A 209 2.67 -9.50 -4.61
CA SER A 209 3.70 -9.29 -3.61
C SER A 209 4.11 -10.60 -2.95
N THR A 210 5.41 -10.77 -2.82
CA THR A 210 6.03 -11.79 -1.97
C THR A 210 6.78 -11.11 -0.83
N THR A 211 7.53 -11.84 -0.04
CA THR A 211 8.30 -11.25 1.06
C THR A 211 9.27 -10.16 0.60
N ASN A 212 9.95 -10.38 -0.54
CA ASN A 212 11.04 -9.53 -1.02
C ASN A 212 10.83 -9.01 -2.45
N GLU A 213 9.67 -9.25 -3.03
CA GLU A 213 9.34 -8.77 -4.37
C GLU A 213 7.97 -8.09 -4.37
N PHE A 214 7.90 -6.98 -5.04
CA PHE A 214 6.68 -6.24 -5.27
C PHE A 214 6.54 -6.00 -6.77
N THR A 215 5.48 -6.53 -7.35
CA THR A 215 5.21 -6.46 -8.78
C THR A 215 3.91 -5.72 -9.02
N VAL A 216 3.95 -4.72 -9.86
CA VAL A 216 2.76 -4.07 -10.43
C VAL A 216 2.60 -4.51 -11.89
N VAL A 217 1.37 -4.84 -12.26
CA VAL A 217 0.98 -5.14 -13.65
C VAL A 217 0.18 -3.95 -14.14
N ILE A 218 0.60 -3.41 -15.28
CA ILE A 218 0.06 -2.17 -15.86
C ILE A 218 -0.07 -2.33 -17.38
N SER A 219 -0.72 -1.37 -18.04
CA SER A 219 -0.76 -1.32 -19.50
C SER A 219 0.64 -1.22 -20.11
N ASP A 220 0.86 -1.87 -21.25
CA ASP A 220 2.09 -1.73 -22.04
C ASP A 220 2.38 -0.27 -22.41
N ASP A 221 1.35 0.54 -22.62
CA ASP A 221 1.50 1.96 -22.95
C ASP A 221 2.15 2.78 -21.83
N ASP A 222 1.96 2.36 -20.57
CA ASP A 222 2.47 3.08 -19.40
C ASP A 222 3.81 2.57 -18.88
N ILE A 223 4.31 1.44 -19.40
CA ILE A 223 5.48 0.76 -18.84
C ILE A 223 6.74 1.63 -18.80
N HIS A 224 7.00 2.41 -19.84
CA HIS A 224 8.15 3.28 -19.90
C HIS A 224 8.09 4.40 -18.85
N ARG A 225 6.93 5.01 -18.68
CA ARG A 225 6.69 6.07 -17.69
C ARG A 225 6.84 5.52 -16.27
N ALA A 226 6.19 4.41 -15.98
CA ALA A 226 6.26 3.77 -14.67
C ALA A 226 7.70 3.36 -14.30
N PHE A 227 8.45 2.79 -15.25
CA PHE A 227 9.85 2.43 -15.01
C PHE A 227 10.71 3.66 -14.71
N THR A 228 10.55 4.75 -15.47
CA THR A 228 11.27 6.00 -15.27
C THR A 228 11.01 6.56 -13.87
N ILE A 229 9.74 6.64 -13.46
CA ILE A 229 9.32 7.14 -12.16
C ILE A 229 9.98 6.33 -11.03
N LEU A 230 9.92 5.00 -11.10
CA LEU A 230 10.49 4.15 -10.07
C LEU A 230 12.02 4.22 -10.00
N MET A 231 12.67 4.42 -11.15
CA MET A 231 14.13 4.64 -11.21
C MET A 231 14.52 5.99 -10.63
N GLU A 232 13.75 7.04 -10.89
CA GLU A 232 13.97 8.37 -10.31
C GLU A 232 13.75 8.37 -8.81
N ALA A 233 12.68 7.72 -8.34
CA ALA A 233 12.40 7.53 -6.93
C ALA A 233 13.57 6.83 -6.21
N LYS A 234 14.12 5.77 -6.81
CA LYS A 234 15.29 5.06 -6.28
C LYS A 234 16.53 5.98 -6.22
N ARG A 235 16.79 6.80 -7.26
CA ARG A 235 17.94 7.72 -7.30
C ARG A 235 17.81 8.85 -6.29
N SER A 236 16.63 9.44 -6.17
CA SER A 236 16.37 10.56 -5.25
C SER A 236 16.57 10.19 -3.79
N ALA A 237 16.34 8.92 -3.44
CA ALA A 237 16.58 8.43 -2.09
C ALA A 237 18.07 8.17 -1.80
N SER A 238 18.90 8.01 -2.83
CA SER A 238 20.34 7.74 -2.69
C SER A 238 21.19 9.02 -2.58
N LEU A 239 20.56 10.19 -2.70
CA LEU A 239 21.14 11.53 -2.52
C LEU A 239 20.82 12.09 -1.14
#